data_7f736e3a235ae6fde09cda4186b79a18
#
_entry.id   7f736e3a235ae6fde09cda4186b79a18
#
_cell.length_a   1.000
_cell.length_b   1.000
_cell.length_c   1.000
_cell.angle_alpha   90.00
_cell.angle_beta   90.00
_cell.angle_gamma   90.00
#
_symmetry.space_group_name_H-M   'P 1'
#
loop_
_entity.id
_entity.type
_entity.pdbx_description
1 polymer ?
#
loop_
_entity_poly.entity_id
_entity_poly.type
_entity_poly.pdbx_seq_one_letter_code
_entity_poly.pdbx_strand_id
1 'polypeptide(L)'
;MTHCQRPIILLRGLLREQRHWGNFTQQLRSHFPFRKVIALDLAGNGQRFLETSPSTVSAMVDDLHQQLHFLHARELDTENKIEAGTYDLLAISMGGMIALEWARLYPEEVKSLVLLNTSDGKQSPFYKRLRWRQYPNIIRLLMSKPKEQEKHILHMTSNMYPGDPDILKTWIRWRKECPIQRSNLFRQLNAAMTFRYKDVPDKPVLLLASQHDELVDVSCSRTLAHHWQCPIHIHPSAGHDLPLDDPDWVCRYSLAFWQNAK
;
A
#
# COMPACT_ATOMS: atom_id res chain seq x y z
N MET A 1 1.60 27.09 18.76
CA MET A 1 0.70 26.49 17.74
C MET A 1 1.03 25.01 17.71
N THR A 2 0.24 24.18 18.38
CA THR A 2 0.37 22.73 18.35
C THR A 2 -0.02 22.28 16.95
N HIS A 3 0.97 21.99 16.10
CA HIS A 3 0.74 21.33 14.83
C HIS A 3 0.06 20.00 15.15
N CYS A 4 -1.19 19.86 14.74
CA CYS A 4 -1.92 18.60 14.84
C CYS A 4 -1.12 17.52 14.10
N GLN A 5 -0.55 16.59 14.86
CA GLN A 5 0.41 15.61 14.36
C GLN A 5 -0.33 14.32 14.05
N ARG A 6 -1.25 14.41 13.08
CA ARG A 6 -2.03 13.23 12.65
C ARG A 6 -1.11 12.06 12.32
N PRO A 7 -1.39 10.86 12.84
CA PRO A 7 -0.66 9.67 12.48
C PRO A 7 -0.75 9.38 10.99
N ILE A 8 0.29 8.75 10.45
CA ILE A 8 0.33 8.24 9.06
C ILE A 8 0.14 6.73 9.12
N ILE A 9 -0.89 6.22 8.47
CA ILE A 9 -1.11 4.78 8.31
C ILE A 9 -0.54 4.34 6.96
N LEU A 10 0.26 3.28 7.00
CA LEU A 10 0.89 2.67 5.84
C LEU A 10 0.21 1.36 5.48
N LEU A 11 -0.27 1.22 4.23
CA LEU A 11 -0.94 0.02 3.72
C LEU A 11 -0.19 -0.54 2.52
N ARG A 12 0.33 -1.78 2.66
CA ARG A 12 0.99 -2.51 1.57
C ARG A 12 -0.02 -3.14 0.61
N GLY A 13 0.49 -3.57 -0.53
CA GLY A 13 -0.28 -4.29 -1.54
C GLY A 13 -0.31 -5.80 -1.31
N LEU A 14 -0.76 -6.50 -2.36
CA LEU A 14 -0.91 -7.96 -2.43
C LEU A 14 0.38 -8.68 -2.02
N LEU A 15 0.26 -9.69 -1.13
CA LEU A 15 1.37 -10.55 -0.67
C LEU A 15 2.49 -9.81 0.08
N ARG A 16 2.32 -8.57 0.41
CA ARG A 16 3.31 -7.78 1.16
C ARG A 16 2.82 -7.50 2.58
N GLU A 17 3.75 -7.33 3.48
CA GLU A 17 3.54 -7.05 4.89
C GLU A 17 4.39 -5.86 5.35
N GLN A 18 4.19 -5.39 6.57
CA GLN A 18 4.80 -4.15 7.07
C GLN A 18 6.33 -4.08 6.93
N ARG A 19 7.06 -5.20 7.08
CA ARG A 19 8.53 -5.20 6.94
C ARG A 19 9.00 -4.86 5.52
N HIS A 20 8.15 -5.05 4.51
CA HIS A 20 8.46 -4.69 3.13
C HIS A 20 8.47 -3.17 2.87
N TRP A 21 8.12 -2.33 3.85
CA TRP A 21 8.42 -0.90 3.78
C TRP A 21 9.91 -0.62 3.94
N GLY A 22 10.70 -1.56 4.50
CA GLY A 22 12.14 -1.44 4.66
C GLY A 22 12.55 -0.12 5.33
N ASN A 23 13.55 0.54 4.75
CA ASN A 23 14.06 1.83 5.25
C ASN A 23 13.08 3.00 5.05
N PHE A 24 12.07 2.86 4.18
CA PHE A 24 11.08 3.91 3.92
C PHE A 24 10.38 4.38 5.20
N THR A 25 10.02 3.46 6.10
CA THR A 25 9.38 3.83 7.37
C THR A 25 10.29 4.72 8.23
N GLN A 26 11.58 4.43 8.27
CA GLN A 26 12.56 5.25 9.02
C GLN A 26 12.75 6.61 8.36
N GLN A 27 12.88 6.66 7.04
CA GLN A 27 12.99 7.92 6.30
C GLN A 27 11.74 8.78 6.47
N LEU A 28 10.55 8.18 6.38
CA LEU A 28 9.30 8.89 6.61
C LEU A 28 9.25 9.50 8.03
N ARG A 29 9.68 8.75 9.06
CA ARG A 29 9.78 9.26 10.43
C ARG A 29 10.78 10.40 10.57
N SER A 30 11.89 10.38 9.83
CA SER A 30 12.87 11.48 9.86
C SER A 30 12.33 12.77 9.24
N HIS A 31 11.48 12.66 8.21
CA HIS A 31 10.80 13.81 7.61
C HIS A 31 9.61 14.32 8.46
N PHE A 32 9.03 13.45 9.28
CA PHE A 32 7.90 13.75 10.14
C PHE A 32 8.17 13.34 11.59
N PRO A 33 9.17 13.94 12.28
CA PRO A 33 9.65 13.49 13.58
C PRO A 33 8.58 13.52 14.69
N PHE A 34 7.54 14.28 14.49
CA PHE A 34 6.44 14.43 15.44
C PHE A 34 5.16 13.68 15.05
N ARG A 35 5.19 12.93 13.94
CA ARG A 35 4.05 12.15 13.48
C ARG A 35 4.29 10.66 13.72
N LYS A 36 3.32 10.00 14.31
CA LYS A 36 3.37 8.55 14.44
C LYS A 36 3.17 7.90 13.07
N VAL A 37 4.03 6.94 12.73
CA VAL A 37 3.92 6.15 11.48
C VAL A 37 3.56 4.72 11.86
N ILE A 38 2.38 4.27 11.44
CA ILE A 38 1.77 2.98 11.77
C ILE A 38 1.65 2.16 10.49
N ALA A 39 2.40 1.07 10.40
CA ALA A 39 2.23 0.11 9.30
C ALA A 39 1.31 -1.03 9.76
N LEU A 40 0.26 -1.31 8.99
CA LEU A 40 -0.71 -2.36 9.29
C LEU A 40 -0.52 -3.56 8.36
N ASP A 41 -0.65 -4.77 8.92
CA ASP A 41 -0.67 -6.01 8.15
C ASP A 41 -2.11 -6.42 7.85
N LEU A 42 -2.36 -6.81 6.61
CA LEU A 42 -3.63 -7.47 6.25
C LEU A 42 -3.70 -8.84 6.92
N ALA A 43 -4.90 -9.27 7.29
CA ALA A 43 -5.12 -10.65 7.69
C ALA A 43 -4.57 -11.60 6.62
N GLY A 44 -3.81 -12.61 7.04
CA GLY A 44 -3.09 -13.54 6.15
C GLY A 44 -1.69 -13.11 5.72
N ASN A 45 -1.22 -11.93 6.14
CA ASN A 45 0.13 -11.42 5.84
C ASN A 45 0.89 -11.07 7.14
N GLY A 46 2.23 -11.10 7.08
CA GLY A 46 3.09 -10.65 8.19
C GLY A 46 2.77 -11.32 9.51
N GLN A 47 2.67 -10.56 10.58
CA GLN A 47 2.36 -11.09 11.92
C GLN A 47 0.96 -11.73 12.01
N ARG A 48 0.11 -11.49 11.02
CA ARG A 48 -1.27 -12.03 10.93
C ARG A 48 -1.39 -13.19 9.93
N PHE A 49 -0.29 -13.87 9.58
CA PHE A 49 -0.23 -14.89 8.53
C PHE A 49 -1.10 -16.13 8.77
N LEU A 50 -1.46 -16.40 10.03
CA LEU A 50 -2.38 -17.51 10.41
C LEU A 50 -3.85 -17.16 10.19
N GLU A 51 -4.18 -15.88 10.03
CA GLU A 51 -5.55 -15.44 9.87
C GLU A 51 -6.02 -15.61 8.41
N THR A 52 -7.34 -15.68 8.26
CA THR A 52 -7.96 -15.77 6.93
C THR A 52 -8.19 -14.36 6.36
N SER A 53 -7.60 -14.06 5.20
CA SER A 53 -7.86 -12.79 4.50
C SER A 53 -9.34 -12.66 4.14
N PRO A 54 -9.96 -11.50 4.35
CA PRO A 54 -11.24 -11.19 3.72
C PRO A 54 -11.14 -11.23 2.19
N SER A 55 -12.25 -11.51 1.50
CA SER A 55 -12.29 -11.65 0.04
C SER A 55 -12.85 -10.43 -0.68
N THR A 56 -13.14 -9.35 0.06
CA THR A 56 -13.56 -8.04 -0.46
C THR A 56 -12.76 -6.92 0.18
N VAL A 57 -12.58 -5.82 -0.53
CA VAL A 57 -11.85 -4.66 -0.01
C VAL A 57 -12.57 -4.05 1.19
N SER A 58 -13.91 -3.96 1.17
CA SER A 58 -14.68 -3.44 2.31
C SER A 58 -14.44 -4.26 3.59
N ALA A 59 -14.50 -5.59 3.50
CA ALA A 59 -14.22 -6.44 4.66
C ALA A 59 -12.74 -6.38 5.12
N MET A 60 -11.80 -6.06 4.22
CA MET A 60 -10.41 -5.79 4.61
C MET A 60 -10.29 -4.47 5.39
N VAL A 61 -11.08 -3.47 5.03
CA VAL A 61 -11.13 -2.21 5.78
C VAL A 61 -11.68 -2.44 7.18
N ASP A 62 -12.81 -3.16 7.32
CA ASP A 62 -13.40 -3.46 8.62
C ASP A 62 -12.42 -4.22 9.54
N ASP A 63 -11.68 -5.16 8.97
CA ASP A 63 -10.65 -5.92 9.68
C ASP A 63 -9.48 -5.03 10.14
N LEU A 64 -8.98 -4.15 9.27
CA LEU A 64 -7.91 -3.21 9.61
C LEU A 64 -8.35 -2.15 10.62
N HIS A 65 -9.59 -1.70 10.51
CA HIS A 65 -10.19 -0.77 11.45
C HIS A 65 -10.24 -1.37 12.86
N GLN A 66 -10.68 -2.62 12.99
CA GLN A 66 -10.64 -3.35 14.27
C GLN A 66 -9.21 -3.51 14.80
N GLN A 67 -8.23 -3.84 13.93
CA GLN A 67 -6.82 -3.91 14.30
C GLN A 67 -6.32 -2.58 14.86
N LEU A 68 -6.64 -1.46 14.21
CA LEU A 68 -6.22 -0.14 14.65
C LEU A 68 -6.81 0.22 16.01
N HIS A 69 -8.10 -0.05 16.22
CA HIS A 69 -8.74 0.13 17.52
C HIS A 69 -8.09 -0.70 18.62
N PHE A 70 -7.74 -1.94 18.33
CA PHE A 70 -7.03 -2.81 19.29
C PHE A 70 -5.65 -2.25 19.64
N LEU A 71 -4.90 -1.73 18.64
CA LEU A 71 -3.61 -1.09 18.89
C LEU A 71 -3.76 0.16 19.74
N HIS A 72 -4.78 0.99 19.50
CA HIS A 72 -5.08 2.17 20.31
C HIS A 72 -5.40 1.79 21.77
N ALA A 73 -6.24 0.78 21.98
CA ALA A 73 -6.60 0.34 23.32
C ALA A 73 -5.40 -0.13 24.14
N ARG A 74 -4.43 -0.80 23.49
CA ARG A 74 -3.19 -1.24 24.15
C ARG A 74 -2.23 -0.08 24.49
N GLU A 75 -2.28 1.02 23.75
CA GLU A 75 -1.43 2.19 23.97
C GLU A 75 -2.04 3.21 24.96
N LEU A 76 -3.31 3.04 25.36
CA LEU A 76 -3.96 3.86 26.38
C LEU A 76 -3.27 3.76 27.75
N ASP A 77 -2.51 2.69 27.97
CA ASP A 77 -1.70 2.46 29.18
C ASP A 77 -0.31 3.14 29.13
N THR A 78 0.03 3.83 28.03
CA THR A 78 1.34 4.50 27.87
C THR A 78 1.17 6.00 27.69
N GLU A 79 2.20 6.78 28.08
CA GLU A 79 2.21 8.26 27.96
C GLU A 79 2.07 8.78 26.52
N ASN A 80 2.20 7.91 25.51
CA ASN A 80 2.09 8.23 24.09
C ASN A 80 0.71 7.85 23.53
N LYS A 81 -0.36 8.42 24.07
CA LYS A 81 -1.73 8.20 23.54
C LYS A 81 -1.81 8.50 22.05
N ILE A 82 -2.22 7.51 21.25
CA ILE A 82 -2.81 7.80 19.95
C ILE A 82 -4.25 8.23 20.26
N GLU A 83 -4.53 9.53 20.14
CA GLU A 83 -5.92 9.96 20.18
C GLU A 83 -6.66 9.27 19.04
N ALA A 84 -7.80 8.65 19.32
CA ALA A 84 -8.74 8.21 18.31
C ALA A 84 -9.10 9.47 17.48
N GLY A 85 -8.53 9.56 16.29
CA GLY A 85 -8.52 10.81 15.54
C GLY A 85 -8.47 10.56 14.05
N THR A 86 -8.17 11.58 13.32
CA THR A 86 -8.01 11.54 11.88
C THR A 86 -6.61 11.10 11.48
N TYR A 87 -6.53 10.34 10.41
CA TYR A 87 -5.28 9.78 9.85
C TYR A 87 -5.03 10.29 8.43
N ASP A 88 -3.76 10.38 8.08
CA ASP A 88 -3.35 10.44 6.68
C ASP A 88 -2.94 9.03 6.24
N LEU A 89 -3.46 8.55 5.11
CA LEU A 89 -3.15 7.21 4.60
C LEU A 89 -2.13 7.31 3.47
N LEU A 90 -1.04 6.52 3.56
CA LEU A 90 -0.11 6.31 2.46
C LEU A 90 -0.16 4.83 2.07
N ALA A 91 -0.55 4.56 0.84
CA ALA A 91 -0.93 3.22 0.44
C ALA A 91 -0.48 2.87 -0.98
N ILE A 92 0.01 1.64 -1.17
CA ILE A 92 0.52 1.18 -2.46
C ILE A 92 -0.34 0.06 -3.04
N SER A 93 -0.60 0.11 -4.36
CA SER A 93 -1.24 -0.98 -5.11
C SER A 93 -2.64 -1.33 -4.56
N MET A 94 -2.88 -2.57 -4.16
CA MET A 94 -4.13 -2.99 -3.48
C MET A 94 -4.36 -2.20 -2.18
N GLY A 95 -3.28 -1.82 -1.47
CA GLY A 95 -3.39 -0.94 -0.30
C GLY A 95 -4.08 0.39 -0.64
N GLY A 96 -3.84 0.94 -1.84
CA GLY A 96 -4.53 2.13 -2.33
C GLY A 96 -6.03 1.93 -2.54
N MET A 97 -6.45 0.75 -2.95
CA MET A 97 -7.88 0.39 -3.04
C MET A 97 -8.51 0.33 -1.64
N ILE A 98 -7.78 -0.23 -0.67
CA ILE A 98 -8.19 -0.29 0.73
C ILE A 98 -8.29 1.12 1.33
N ALA A 99 -7.31 1.99 1.07
CA ALA A 99 -7.31 3.37 1.56
C ALA A 99 -8.50 4.19 1.02
N LEU A 100 -8.84 4.02 -0.25
CA LEU A 100 -10.02 4.63 -0.87
C LEU A 100 -11.32 4.15 -0.21
N GLU A 101 -11.44 2.86 -0.01
CA GLU A 101 -12.63 2.27 0.63
C GLU A 101 -12.72 2.66 2.11
N TRP A 102 -11.56 2.79 2.81
CA TRP A 102 -11.51 3.28 4.19
C TRP A 102 -12.06 4.71 4.28
N ALA A 103 -11.59 5.60 3.39
CA ALA A 103 -12.08 6.97 3.33
C ALA A 103 -13.59 7.05 3.05
N ARG A 104 -14.16 6.08 2.30
CA ARG A 104 -15.59 5.99 2.00
C ARG A 104 -16.40 5.48 3.19
N LEU A 105 -15.91 4.43 3.88
CA LEU A 105 -16.63 3.77 4.99
C LEU A 105 -16.51 4.57 6.29
N TYR A 106 -15.35 5.17 6.54
CA TYR A 106 -15.03 5.91 7.77
C TYR A 106 -14.49 7.31 7.42
N PRO A 107 -15.31 8.19 6.81
CA PRO A 107 -14.85 9.48 6.31
C PRO A 107 -14.32 10.41 7.40
N GLU A 108 -14.79 10.25 8.65
CA GLU A 108 -14.34 11.06 9.78
C GLU A 108 -12.90 10.71 10.21
N GLU A 109 -12.44 9.51 9.92
CA GLU A 109 -11.11 9.05 10.30
C GLU A 109 -10.03 9.40 9.27
N VAL A 110 -10.39 9.60 8.01
CA VAL A 110 -9.43 9.85 6.94
C VAL A 110 -9.37 11.32 6.58
N LYS A 111 -8.19 11.92 6.69
CA LYS A 111 -7.97 13.32 6.35
C LYS A 111 -7.46 13.50 4.93
N SER A 112 -6.53 12.65 4.50
CA SER A 112 -5.97 12.69 3.14
C SER A 112 -5.42 11.33 2.71
N LEU A 113 -5.21 11.18 1.40
CA LEU A 113 -4.76 9.96 0.76
C LEU A 113 -3.51 10.23 -0.11
N VAL A 114 -2.44 9.48 0.12
CA VAL A 114 -1.30 9.38 -0.80
C VAL A 114 -1.29 7.97 -1.37
N LEU A 115 -1.61 7.85 -2.65
CA LEU A 115 -1.84 6.58 -3.32
C LEU A 115 -0.76 6.30 -4.36
N LEU A 116 -0.05 5.18 -4.19
CA LEU A 116 1.09 4.79 -5.00
C LEU A 116 0.71 3.64 -5.94
N ASN A 117 0.95 3.78 -7.24
CA ASN A 117 0.81 2.72 -8.25
C ASN A 117 -0.50 1.90 -8.11
N THR A 118 -1.60 2.57 -7.80
CA THR A 118 -2.91 1.96 -7.61
C THR A 118 -3.78 2.04 -8.85
N SER A 119 -4.91 1.36 -8.82
CA SER A 119 -5.88 1.33 -9.91
C SER A 119 -7.29 1.04 -9.38
N ASP A 120 -8.29 1.41 -10.16
CA ASP A 120 -9.70 1.10 -9.89
C ASP A 120 -10.34 0.40 -11.08
N GLY A 121 -11.19 -0.58 -10.81
CA GLY A 121 -11.82 -1.38 -11.83
C GLY A 121 -13.03 -0.71 -12.51
N LYS A 122 -13.49 0.44 -12.04
CA LYS A 122 -14.48 1.26 -12.73
C LYS A 122 -13.81 2.12 -13.81
N GLN A 123 -12.62 2.62 -13.52
CA GLN A 123 -11.91 3.59 -14.37
C GLN A 123 -10.90 2.93 -15.31
N SER A 124 -10.46 1.72 -15.01
CA SER A 124 -9.42 1.05 -15.80
C SER A 124 -9.75 -0.41 -16.06
N PRO A 125 -9.54 -0.90 -17.29
CA PRO A 125 -9.78 -2.30 -17.64
C PRO A 125 -8.78 -3.23 -16.94
N PHE A 126 -9.19 -4.47 -16.71
CA PHE A 126 -8.42 -5.45 -15.93
C PHE A 126 -7.00 -5.69 -16.46
N TYR A 127 -6.80 -5.68 -17.79
CA TYR A 127 -5.51 -5.92 -18.44
C TYR A 127 -4.51 -4.76 -18.29
N LYS A 128 -4.95 -3.57 -17.83
CA LYS A 128 -4.10 -2.45 -17.42
C LYS A 128 -3.86 -2.44 -15.92
N ARG A 129 -4.85 -2.86 -15.12
CA ARG A 129 -4.77 -2.98 -13.66
C ARG A 129 -3.80 -4.08 -13.23
N LEU A 130 -3.67 -5.11 -14.05
CA LEU A 130 -2.63 -6.10 -14.01
C LEU A 130 -2.19 -6.32 -15.45
N ARG A 131 -1.03 -5.80 -15.83
CA ARG A 131 -0.54 -5.81 -17.21
C ARG A 131 -0.54 -7.25 -17.75
N TRP A 132 -1.23 -7.51 -18.84
CA TRP A 132 -1.39 -8.84 -19.42
C TRP A 132 -0.05 -9.52 -19.73
N ARG A 133 1.00 -8.74 -20.03
CA ARG A 133 2.36 -9.23 -20.26
C ARG A 133 2.94 -9.96 -19.04
N GLN A 134 2.43 -9.68 -17.84
CA GLN A 134 2.88 -10.31 -16.59
C GLN A 134 2.12 -11.61 -16.26
N TYR A 135 1.05 -11.96 -16.98
CA TYR A 135 0.28 -13.18 -16.69
C TYR A 135 1.12 -14.47 -16.70
N PRO A 136 2.04 -14.68 -17.67
CA PRO A 136 2.93 -15.85 -17.63
C PRO A 136 3.83 -15.88 -16.39
N ASN A 137 4.33 -14.70 -15.97
CA ASN A 137 5.17 -14.57 -14.76
C ASN A 137 4.36 -14.83 -13.49
N ILE A 138 3.11 -14.38 -13.43
CA ILE A 138 2.20 -14.64 -12.32
C ILE A 138 1.84 -16.10 -12.21
N ILE A 139 1.55 -16.78 -13.33
CA ILE A 139 1.31 -18.22 -13.34
C ILE A 139 2.55 -18.97 -12.84
N ARG A 140 3.73 -18.61 -13.33
CA ARG A 140 5.01 -19.17 -12.84
C ARG A 140 5.19 -18.94 -11.34
N LEU A 141 4.90 -17.72 -10.86
CA LEU A 141 4.95 -17.38 -9.45
C LEU A 141 4.03 -18.29 -8.62
N LEU A 142 2.80 -18.50 -9.04
CA LEU A 142 1.83 -19.36 -8.34
C LEU A 142 2.28 -20.81 -8.24
N MET A 143 3.05 -21.30 -9.24
CA MET A 143 3.59 -22.66 -9.30
C MET A 143 4.95 -22.82 -8.61
N SER A 144 5.61 -21.70 -8.28
CA SER A 144 6.98 -21.70 -7.74
C SER A 144 7.01 -21.98 -6.24
N LYS A 145 8.18 -22.41 -5.76
CA LYS A 145 8.47 -22.50 -4.32
C LYS A 145 8.64 -21.08 -3.73
N PRO A 146 8.41 -20.88 -2.42
CA PRO A 146 8.46 -19.57 -1.78
C PRO A 146 9.71 -18.73 -2.09
N LYS A 147 10.89 -19.35 -2.14
CA LYS A 147 12.15 -18.67 -2.51
C LYS A 147 12.11 -18.07 -3.92
N GLU A 148 11.64 -18.86 -4.89
CA GLU A 148 11.53 -18.40 -6.28
C GLU A 148 10.39 -17.38 -6.44
N GLN A 149 9.33 -17.49 -5.64
CA GLN A 149 8.27 -16.48 -5.60
C GLN A 149 8.83 -15.11 -5.22
N GLU A 150 9.62 -15.00 -4.14
CA GLU A 150 10.20 -13.73 -3.73
C GLU A 150 11.16 -13.15 -4.77
N LYS A 151 11.94 -14.00 -5.45
CA LYS A 151 12.79 -13.59 -6.58
C LYS A 151 11.97 -13.01 -7.73
N HIS A 152 10.90 -13.69 -8.13
CA HIS A 152 10.02 -13.19 -9.19
C HIS A 152 9.33 -11.90 -8.80
N ILE A 153 8.86 -11.78 -7.55
CA ILE A 153 8.21 -10.56 -7.08
C ILE A 153 9.19 -9.39 -7.10
N LEU A 154 10.40 -9.56 -6.54
CA LEU A 154 11.42 -8.49 -6.55
C LEU A 154 11.72 -8.03 -7.98
N HIS A 155 11.90 -8.98 -8.90
CA HIS A 155 12.17 -8.67 -10.31
C HIS A 155 11.02 -7.92 -11.00
N MET A 156 9.75 -8.24 -10.67
CA MET A 156 8.58 -7.59 -11.27
C MET A 156 8.22 -6.26 -10.63
N THR A 157 8.69 -5.99 -9.40
CA THR A 157 8.25 -4.82 -8.62
C THR A 157 9.32 -3.74 -8.49
N SER A 158 10.60 -4.07 -8.61
CA SER A 158 11.69 -3.11 -8.50
C SER A 158 12.48 -3.01 -9.80
N ASN A 159 12.71 -1.80 -10.26
CA ASN A 159 13.58 -1.50 -11.41
C ASN A 159 15.00 -1.13 -10.95
N MET A 160 15.15 -0.65 -9.70
CA MET A 160 16.46 -0.28 -9.15
C MET A 160 17.20 -1.48 -8.56
N TYR A 161 16.46 -2.46 -8.02
CA TYR A 161 17.02 -3.62 -7.31
C TYR A 161 16.49 -4.97 -7.82
N PRO A 162 16.36 -5.23 -9.14
CA PRO A 162 15.62 -6.37 -9.68
C PRO A 162 16.21 -7.75 -9.36
N GLY A 163 17.32 -7.81 -8.70
CA GLY A 163 18.01 -9.06 -8.33
C GLY A 163 18.93 -8.89 -7.14
N ASP A 164 18.76 -7.83 -6.36
CA ASP A 164 19.58 -7.55 -5.21
C ASP A 164 19.60 -8.73 -4.21
N PRO A 165 20.78 -9.31 -3.92
CA PRO A 165 20.89 -10.52 -3.12
C PRO A 165 20.54 -10.30 -1.64
N ASP A 166 20.76 -9.12 -1.09
CA ASP A 166 20.53 -8.84 0.32
C ASP A 166 19.05 -8.58 0.58
N ILE A 167 18.39 -7.84 -0.31
CA ILE A 167 16.94 -7.66 -0.31
C ILE A 167 16.26 -9.02 -0.46
N LEU A 168 16.67 -9.81 -1.45
CA LEU A 168 16.10 -11.14 -1.69
C LEU A 168 16.29 -12.08 -0.50
N LYS A 169 17.49 -12.12 0.09
CA LYS A 169 17.77 -12.92 1.29
C LYS A 169 16.87 -12.53 2.46
N THR A 170 16.66 -11.25 2.63
CA THR A 170 15.79 -10.68 3.67
C THR A 170 14.32 -11.06 3.44
N TRP A 171 13.81 -10.90 2.22
CA TRP A 171 12.42 -11.25 1.87
C TRP A 171 12.16 -12.76 1.99
N ILE A 172 13.12 -13.61 1.58
CA ILE A 172 13.02 -15.06 1.74
C ILE A 172 12.93 -15.44 3.22
N ARG A 173 13.72 -14.78 4.10
CA ARG A 173 13.65 -15.00 5.53
C ARG A 173 12.27 -14.64 6.08
N TRP A 174 11.76 -13.45 5.78
CA TRP A 174 10.43 -13.01 6.21
C TRP A 174 9.32 -13.94 5.73
N ARG A 175 9.44 -14.42 4.47
CA ARG A 175 8.48 -15.39 3.92
C ARG A 175 8.51 -16.75 4.64
N LYS A 176 9.65 -17.16 5.17
CA LYS A 176 9.76 -18.39 5.97
C LYS A 176 9.17 -18.20 7.37
N GLU A 177 9.40 -17.04 7.99
CA GLU A 177 8.86 -16.70 9.30
C GLU A 177 7.33 -16.54 9.27
N CYS A 178 6.80 -15.91 8.23
CA CYS A 178 5.39 -15.61 8.05
C CYS A 178 4.91 -16.13 6.68
N PRO A 179 4.66 -17.45 6.53
CA PRO A 179 4.28 -18.04 5.26
C PRO A 179 2.86 -17.64 4.83
N ILE A 180 2.71 -17.16 3.60
CA ILE A 180 1.39 -16.82 3.06
C ILE A 180 0.70 -18.08 2.54
N GLN A 181 -0.53 -18.30 3.00
CA GLN A 181 -1.37 -19.39 2.53
C GLN A 181 -1.91 -19.10 1.11
N ARG A 182 -1.97 -20.11 0.25
CA ARG A 182 -2.50 -19.95 -1.11
C ARG A 182 -3.96 -19.46 -1.12
N SER A 183 -4.76 -19.92 -0.18
CA SER A 183 -6.15 -19.43 -0.02
C SER A 183 -6.21 -17.92 0.21
N ASN A 184 -5.31 -17.36 1.03
CA ASN A 184 -5.24 -15.93 1.29
C ASN A 184 -4.81 -15.15 0.04
N LEU A 185 -3.86 -15.67 -0.73
CA LEU A 185 -3.50 -15.08 -2.02
C LEU A 185 -4.72 -14.96 -2.95
N PHE A 186 -5.50 -16.05 -3.12
CA PHE A 186 -6.67 -16.01 -3.99
C PHE A 186 -7.76 -15.07 -3.47
N ARG A 187 -7.97 -14.99 -2.15
CA ARG A 187 -8.92 -14.07 -1.53
C ARG A 187 -8.53 -12.61 -1.76
N GLN A 188 -7.26 -12.27 -1.54
CA GLN A 188 -6.72 -10.92 -1.77
C GLN A 188 -6.79 -10.55 -3.26
N LEU A 189 -6.43 -11.47 -4.14
CA LEU A 189 -6.51 -11.26 -5.59
C LEU A 189 -7.97 -11.02 -6.03
N ASN A 190 -8.91 -11.82 -5.53
CA ASN A 190 -10.34 -11.63 -5.79
C ASN A 190 -10.82 -10.26 -5.32
N ALA A 191 -10.45 -9.85 -4.11
CA ALA A 191 -10.79 -8.52 -3.57
C ALA A 191 -10.28 -7.41 -4.49
N ALA A 192 -9.01 -7.48 -4.91
CA ALA A 192 -8.43 -6.50 -5.82
C ALA A 192 -9.13 -6.50 -7.20
N MET A 193 -9.40 -7.67 -7.78
CA MET A 193 -10.02 -7.79 -9.11
C MET A 193 -11.46 -7.27 -9.14
N THR A 194 -12.23 -7.51 -8.09
CA THR A 194 -13.65 -7.13 -8.00
C THR A 194 -13.86 -5.70 -7.52
N PHE A 195 -12.83 -5.06 -6.96
CA PHE A 195 -12.94 -3.70 -6.44
C PHE A 195 -13.33 -2.69 -7.53
N ARG A 196 -14.34 -1.89 -7.22
CA ARG A 196 -14.89 -0.80 -8.05
C ARG A 196 -15.23 0.38 -7.15
N TYR A 197 -14.42 1.43 -7.23
CA TYR A 197 -14.72 2.67 -6.50
C TYR A 197 -15.73 3.49 -7.31
N LYS A 198 -16.89 3.76 -6.72
CA LYS A 198 -18.02 4.34 -7.46
C LYS A 198 -17.97 5.86 -7.51
N ASP A 199 -17.36 6.49 -6.53
CA ASP A 199 -17.43 7.92 -6.27
C ASP A 199 -16.12 8.64 -6.64
N VAL A 200 -16.11 9.95 -6.50
CA VAL A 200 -14.89 10.76 -6.42
C VAL A 200 -14.56 10.89 -4.94
N PRO A 201 -13.30 10.70 -4.53
CA PRO A 201 -12.94 10.91 -3.13
C PRO A 201 -13.26 12.33 -2.68
N ASP A 202 -13.93 12.47 -1.54
CA ASP A 202 -14.21 13.76 -0.90
C ASP A 202 -13.02 14.29 -0.07
N LYS A 203 -11.98 13.49 0.08
CA LYS A 203 -10.74 13.83 0.77
C LYS A 203 -9.66 14.25 -0.22
N PRO A 204 -8.72 15.12 0.16
CA PRO A 204 -7.54 15.42 -0.65
C PRO A 204 -6.78 14.15 -1.02
N VAL A 205 -6.48 13.98 -2.32
CA VAL A 205 -5.73 12.83 -2.85
C VAL A 205 -4.48 13.33 -3.57
N LEU A 206 -3.35 12.66 -3.32
CA LEU A 206 -2.14 12.72 -4.12
C LEU A 206 -1.90 11.37 -4.77
N LEU A 207 -1.69 11.33 -6.06
CA LEU A 207 -1.27 10.14 -6.80
C LEU A 207 0.23 10.19 -7.07
N LEU A 208 0.92 9.12 -6.71
CA LEU A 208 2.33 8.89 -7.05
C LEU A 208 2.41 7.64 -7.92
N ALA A 209 2.98 7.75 -9.10
CA ALA A 209 3.01 6.64 -10.06
C ALA A 209 4.38 6.48 -10.68
N SER A 210 4.68 5.28 -11.17
CA SER A 210 5.92 4.97 -11.89
C SER A 210 5.66 4.83 -13.38
N GLN A 211 6.47 5.52 -14.20
CA GLN A 211 6.37 5.43 -15.66
C GLN A 211 6.64 4.01 -16.16
N HIS A 212 7.54 3.30 -15.48
CA HIS A 212 7.99 1.96 -15.83
C HIS A 212 7.51 0.88 -14.85
N ASP A 213 6.32 1.08 -14.29
CA ASP A 213 5.64 0.04 -13.51
C ASP A 213 5.27 -1.15 -14.43
N GLU A 214 5.85 -2.32 -14.14
CA GLU A 214 5.63 -3.54 -14.91
C GLU A 214 4.35 -4.28 -14.51
N LEU A 215 3.77 -3.98 -13.35
CA LEU A 215 2.54 -4.63 -12.87
C LEU A 215 1.28 -3.85 -13.20
N VAL A 216 1.25 -2.56 -12.88
CA VAL A 216 0.09 -1.68 -13.12
C VAL A 216 0.48 -0.65 -14.17
N ASP A 217 -0.32 -0.53 -15.22
CA ASP A 217 -0.06 0.45 -16.27
C ASP A 217 -0.23 1.88 -15.71
N VAL A 218 0.75 2.75 -15.94
CA VAL A 218 0.74 4.14 -15.45
C VAL A 218 -0.50 4.91 -15.92
N SER A 219 -1.13 4.49 -17.02
CA SER A 219 -2.38 5.08 -17.49
C SER A 219 -3.53 4.91 -16.49
N CYS A 220 -3.48 3.90 -15.60
CA CYS A 220 -4.46 3.76 -14.53
C CYS A 220 -4.42 4.97 -13.59
N SER A 221 -3.23 5.33 -13.10
CA SER A 221 -3.07 6.50 -12.22
C SER A 221 -3.38 7.81 -12.94
N ARG A 222 -3.01 7.95 -14.22
CA ARG A 222 -3.38 9.13 -15.04
C ARG A 222 -4.89 9.26 -15.21
N THR A 223 -5.59 8.15 -15.43
CA THR A 223 -7.06 8.13 -15.54
C THR A 223 -7.72 8.54 -14.23
N LEU A 224 -7.21 8.02 -13.10
CA LEU A 224 -7.69 8.42 -11.77
C LEU A 224 -7.46 9.91 -11.51
N ALA A 225 -6.25 10.43 -11.79
CA ALA A 225 -5.92 11.85 -11.61
C ALA A 225 -6.85 12.76 -12.41
N HIS A 226 -7.10 12.40 -13.66
CA HIS A 226 -8.00 13.15 -14.53
C HIS A 226 -9.46 13.09 -14.03
N HIS A 227 -9.92 11.90 -13.63
CA HIS A 227 -11.31 11.74 -13.17
C HIS A 227 -11.58 12.42 -11.83
N TRP A 228 -10.60 12.36 -10.89
CA TRP A 228 -10.73 12.95 -9.56
C TRP A 228 -10.24 14.40 -9.48
N GLN A 229 -9.68 14.94 -10.57
CA GLN A 229 -9.09 16.29 -10.62
C GLN A 229 -8.07 16.52 -9.50
N CYS A 230 -7.23 15.51 -9.23
CA CYS A 230 -6.24 15.55 -8.16
C CYS A 230 -4.81 15.55 -8.71
N PRO A 231 -3.82 16.05 -7.92
CA PRO A 231 -2.42 16.08 -8.33
C PRO A 231 -1.85 14.67 -8.53
N ILE A 232 -1.00 14.54 -9.55
CA ILE A 232 -0.23 13.32 -9.83
C ILE A 232 1.22 13.68 -10.12
N HIS A 233 2.15 12.90 -9.52
CA HIS A 233 3.55 12.92 -9.90
C HIS A 233 3.97 11.55 -10.41
N ILE A 234 4.77 11.53 -11.48
CA ILE A 234 5.19 10.30 -12.15
C ILE A 234 6.69 10.18 -12.05
N HIS A 235 7.17 9.13 -11.38
CA HIS A 235 8.58 8.81 -11.30
C HIS A 235 9.09 8.25 -12.64
N PRO A 236 10.20 8.79 -13.18
CA PRO A 236 10.63 8.46 -14.54
C PRO A 236 11.19 7.04 -14.71
N SER A 237 11.73 6.41 -13.67
CA SER A 237 12.52 5.17 -13.79
C SER A 237 12.17 4.07 -12.78
N ALA A 238 11.51 4.38 -11.64
CA ALA A 238 11.16 3.40 -10.64
C ALA A 238 10.16 2.36 -11.16
N GLY A 239 10.13 1.19 -10.51
CA GLY A 239 9.16 0.12 -10.74
C GLY A 239 7.89 0.28 -9.90
N HIS A 240 7.20 -0.85 -9.69
CA HIS A 240 5.95 -0.88 -8.93
C HIS A 240 6.14 -0.52 -7.45
N ASP A 241 7.23 -1.00 -6.82
CA ASP A 241 7.54 -0.73 -5.42
C ASP A 241 8.32 0.59 -5.28
N LEU A 242 7.64 1.72 -5.53
CA LEU A 242 8.19 3.06 -5.40
C LEU A 242 8.92 3.31 -4.07
N PRO A 243 8.39 2.90 -2.90
CA PRO A 243 9.07 3.10 -1.62
C PRO A 243 10.37 2.31 -1.47
N LEU A 244 10.54 1.22 -2.22
CA LEU A 244 11.79 0.48 -2.30
C LEU A 244 12.77 1.15 -3.25
N ASP A 245 12.31 1.56 -4.43
CA ASP A 245 13.14 2.08 -5.49
C ASP A 245 13.64 3.51 -5.23
N ASP A 246 12.77 4.40 -4.75
CA ASP A 246 13.11 5.78 -4.40
C ASP A 246 12.26 6.29 -3.21
N PRO A 247 12.63 5.89 -1.99
CA PRO A 247 11.92 6.32 -0.78
C PRO A 247 11.97 7.83 -0.55
N ASP A 248 13.08 8.50 -0.92
CA ASP A 248 13.22 9.95 -0.74
C ASP A 248 12.27 10.73 -1.65
N TRP A 249 12.09 10.26 -2.87
CA TRP A 249 11.13 10.86 -3.79
C TRP A 249 9.69 10.78 -3.24
N VAL A 250 9.30 9.61 -2.73
CA VAL A 250 7.97 9.42 -2.10
C VAL A 250 7.81 10.32 -0.89
N CYS A 251 8.82 10.36 0.01
CA CYS A 251 8.79 11.23 1.19
C CYS A 251 8.63 12.71 0.82
N ARG A 252 9.42 13.20 -0.15
CA ARG A 252 9.43 14.60 -0.58
C ARG A 252 8.05 15.05 -1.11
N TYR A 253 7.43 14.27 -2.00
CA TYR A 253 6.11 14.63 -2.53
C TYR A 253 4.99 14.49 -1.50
N SER A 254 5.06 13.48 -0.64
CA SER A 254 4.12 13.33 0.47
C SER A 254 4.22 14.48 1.46
N LEU A 255 5.45 14.93 1.79
CA LEU A 255 5.69 16.07 2.67
C LEU A 255 5.07 17.36 2.08
N ALA A 256 5.38 17.67 0.83
CA ALA A 256 4.86 18.84 0.14
C ALA A 256 3.31 18.84 0.10
N PHE A 257 2.71 17.68 -0.15
CA PHE A 257 1.26 17.52 -0.16
C PHE A 257 0.65 17.77 1.23
N TRP A 258 1.17 17.14 2.28
CA TRP A 258 0.63 17.26 3.63
C TRP A 258 0.87 18.61 4.27
N GLN A 259 1.88 19.37 3.83
CA GLN A 259 2.07 20.76 4.27
C GLN A 259 1.03 21.71 3.67
N ASN A 260 0.52 21.41 2.48
CA ASN A 260 -0.45 22.22 1.75
C ASN A 260 -1.91 21.77 1.94
N ALA A 261 -2.14 20.52 2.35
CA ALA A 261 -3.46 19.97 2.68
C ALA A 261 -3.87 20.41 4.10
N LYS A 262 -4.28 21.68 4.24
CA LYS A 262 -4.83 22.24 5.48
C LYS A 262 -6.32 21.98 5.63
#